data_805cdbf6c3ba34ed14adc2f4a5979340
#
_entry.id   805cdbf6c3ba34ed14adc2f4a5979340
#
_cell.length_a   1.000
_cell.length_b   1.000
_cell.length_c   1.000
_cell.angle_alpha   90.00
_cell.angle_beta   90.00
_cell.angle_gamma   90.00
#
_symmetry.space_group_name_H-M   'P 1'
#
loop_
_entity.id
_entity.type
_entity.pdbx_description
1 polymer ?
#
loop_
_entity_poly.entity_id
_entity_poly.type
_entity_poly.pdbx_seq_one_letter_code
_entity_poly.pdbx_strand_id
1 'polypeptide(L)'
;MFRLSRLVVIAAFVLGAPGLAAAQTWTDWGEADGRALLTAENGVVSGSETGVEGGLFLYGVIDGWLQVALIGSDCEGAGAKLRCKALGLNAVFEINDPVRARALQNEMEYQYVADMADGGDLVIHRQIELGGGASLANIRAQVNGFVVVGELVHARIWPPKTGPAPAKAD
;
A
#
# COMPACT_ATOMS: atom_id res chain seq x y z
N MET A 1 -73.41 -23.87 5.82
CA MET A 1 -72.76 -23.41 4.53
C MET A 1 -71.73 -22.34 4.90
N PHE A 2 -70.47 -22.73 5.08
CA PHE A 2 -69.37 -21.80 5.38
C PHE A 2 -68.54 -21.66 4.10
N ARG A 3 -68.47 -20.43 3.55
CA ARG A 3 -67.58 -20.08 2.40
C ARG A 3 -66.21 -19.62 2.96
N LEU A 4 -65.18 -20.44 2.76
CA LEU A 4 -63.80 -20.02 2.99
C LEU A 4 -63.34 -19.15 1.83
N SER A 5 -63.12 -17.86 2.08
CA SER A 5 -62.38 -16.96 1.18
C SER A 5 -60.89 -17.25 1.29
N ARG A 6 -60.28 -17.70 0.21
CA ARG A 6 -58.83 -17.85 0.10
C ARG A 6 -58.18 -16.48 -0.18
N LEU A 7 -57.45 -15.95 0.79
CA LEU A 7 -56.58 -14.79 0.62
C LEU A 7 -55.29 -15.27 -0.06
N VAL A 8 -55.10 -14.87 -1.30
CA VAL A 8 -53.83 -15.07 -2.02
C VAL A 8 -52.91 -13.92 -1.65
N VAL A 9 -51.91 -14.19 -0.84
CA VAL A 9 -50.81 -13.23 -0.54
C VAL A 9 -49.76 -13.34 -1.66
N ILE A 10 -49.72 -12.34 -2.55
CA ILE A 10 -48.67 -12.20 -3.54
C ILE A 10 -47.48 -11.55 -2.85
N ALA A 11 -46.48 -12.33 -2.50
CA ALA A 11 -45.17 -11.84 -2.06
C ALA A 11 -44.41 -11.30 -3.27
N ALA A 12 -44.36 -9.98 -3.41
CA ALA A 12 -43.50 -9.33 -4.39
C ALA A 12 -42.03 -9.47 -3.95
N PHE A 13 -41.29 -10.39 -4.58
CA PHE A 13 -39.82 -10.44 -4.50
C PHE A 13 -39.25 -9.26 -5.24
N VAL A 14 -38.85 -8.21 -4.51
CA VAL A 14 -37.98 -7.15 -5.01
C VAL A 14 -36.59 -7.75 -5.17
N LEU A 15 -36.27 -8.20 -6.37
CA LEU A 15 -34.90 -8.52 -6.78
C LEU A 15 -34.11 -7.20 -6.82
N GLY A 16 -33.51 -6.85 -5.67
CA GLY A 16 -32.49 -5.83 -5.61
C GLY A 16 -31.33 -6.26 -6.53
N ALA A 17 -31.24 -5.65 -7.71
CA ALA A 17 -30.04 -5.78 -8.54
C ALA A 17 -28.83 -5.37 -7.67
N PRO A 18 -27.75 -6.17 -7.60
CA PRO A 18 -26.52 -5.72 -6.97
C PRO A 18 -26.07 -4.49 -7.75
N GLY A 19 -26.21 -3.30 -7.14
CA GLY A 19 -25.69 -2.07 -7.68
C GLY A 19 -24.20 -2.32 -7.96
N LEU A 20 -23.80 -2.23 -9.23
CA LEU A 20 -22.40 -2.18 -9.62
C LEU A 20 -21.82 -0.97 -8.88
N ALA A 21 -21.21 -1.20 -7.73
CA ALA A 21 -20.44 -0.17 -7.05
C ALA A 21 -19.45 0.34 -8.07
N ALA A 22 -19.64 1.57 -8.53
CA ALA A 22 -18.72 2.20 -9.48
C ALA A 22 -17.33 2.07 -8.89
N ALA A 23 -16.42 1.41 -9.62
CA ALA A 23 -15.06 1.21 -9.16
C ALA A 23 -14.47 2.59 -8.86
N GLN A 24 -14.13 2.85 -7.60
CA GLN A 24 -13.55 4.12 -7.20
C GLN A 24 -12.27 4.35 -7.98
N THR A 25 -12.21 5.43 -8.73
CA THR A 25 -11.07 5.82 -9.55
C THR A 25 -10.43 7.07 -8.95
N TRP A 26 -9.13 7.04 -8.78
CA TRP A 26 -8.35 8.19 -8.35
C TRP A 26 -7.71 8.86 -9.56
N THR A 27 -7.88 10.15 -9.69
CA THR A 27 -7.15 11.02 -10.63
C THR A 27 -6.09 11.84 -9.91
N ASP A 28 -6.22 11.94 -8.62
CA ASP A 28 -5.34 12.58 -7.66
C ASP A 28 -5.61 12.00 -6.27
N TRP A 29 -4.77 12.33 -5.30
CA TRP A 29 -4.93 11.92 -3.91
C TRP A 29 -4.48 13.03 -2.96
N GLY A 30 -4.98 12.99 -1.73
CA GLY A 30 -4.56 13.84 -0.63
C GLY A 30 -4.37 13.06 0.65
N GLU A 31 -4.08 13.75 1.75
CA GLU A 31 -3.78 13.13 3.03
C GLU A 31 -4.88 12.14 3.50
N ALA A 32 -6.15 12.53 3.37
CA ALA A 32 -7.26 11.67 3.78
C ALA A 32 -7.32 10.36 2.99
N ASP A 33 -7.03 10.40 1.68
CA ASP A 33 -7.00 9.21 0.82
C ASP A 33 -5.84 8.30 1.18
N GLY A 34 -4.64 8.88 1.41
CA GLY A 34 -3.46 8.12 1.85
C GLY A 34 -3.67 7.45 3.20
N ARG A 35 -4.30 8.14 4.15
CA ARG A 35 -4.67 7.54 5.46
C ARG A 35 -5.66 6.38 5.28
N ALA A 36 -6.68 6.54 4.44
CA ALA A 36 -7.63 5.48 4.15
C ALA A 36 -6.95 4.28 3.44
N LEU A 37 -6.03 4.54 2.51
CA LEU A 37 -5.25 3.51 1.82
C LEU A 37 -4.40 2.71 2.81
N LEU A 38 -3.60 3.37 3.65
CA LEU A 38 -2.79 2.69 4.67
C LEU A 38 -3.66 1.86 5.62
N THR A 39 -4.77 2.41 6.10
CA THR A 39 -5.70 1.68 6.99
C THR A 39 -6.27 0.42 6.31
N ALA A 40 -6.61 0.51 5.01
CA ALA A 40 -7.12 -0.63 4.25
C ALA A 40 -6.07 -1.75 4.02
N GLU A 41 -4.78 -1.43 4.17
CA GLU A 41 -3.65 -2.36 4.06
C GLU A 41 -3.03 -2.66 5.45
N ASN A 42 -3.83 -2.68 6.51
CA ASN A 42 -3.42 -2.92 7.90
C ASN A 42 -2.32 -1.98 8.39
N GLY A 43 -2.27 -0.78 7.83
CA GLY A 43 -1.30 0.23 8.18
C GLY A 43 -1.78 1.19 9.26
N VAL A 44 -0.83 1.72 10.02
CA VAL A 44 -1.04 2.78 11.01
C VAL A 44 -0.24 4.01 10.59
N VAL A 45 -0.91 5.15 10.47
CA VAL A 45 -0.24 6.42 10.15
C VAL A 45 0.49 6.95 11.37
N SER A 46 1.78 7.26 11.23
CA SER A 46 2.64 7.83 12.26
C SER A 46 2.83 9.34 12.13
N GLY A 47 2.66 9.91 10.94
CA GLY A 47 2.82 11.34 10.70
C GLY A 47 2.46 11.78 9.29
N SER A 48 2.36 13.08 9.08
CA SER A 48 2.25 13.69 7.76
C SER A 48 2.91 15.06 7.75
N GLU A 49 3.47 15.44 6.59
CA GLU A 49 4.06 16.77 6.39
C GLU A 49 3.91 17.21 4.92
N THR A 50 4.03 18.50 4.69
CA THR A 50 4.17 19.07 3.35
C THR A 50 5.62 19.48 3.15
N GLY A 51 6.26 18.92 2.14
CA GLY A 51 7.66 19.24 1.81
C GLY A 51 7.84 20.66 1.27
N VAL A 52 9.09 21.11 1.24
CA VAL A 52 9.47 22.48 0.80
C VAL A 52 9.02 22.77 -0.63
N GLU A 53 8.96 21.76 -1.49
CA GLU A 53 8.51 21.88 -2.88
C GLU A 53 6.99 21.62 -3.03
N GLY A 54 6.25 21.58 -1.92
CA GLY A 54 4.79 21.40 -1.93
C GLY A 54 4.34 19.94 -2.07
N GLY A 55 5.26 18.96 -2.05
CA GLY A 55 4.92 17.53 -2.03
C GLY A 55 4.26 17.12 -0.71
N LEU A 56 3.38 16.12 -0.77
CA LEU A 56 2.75 15.52 0.41
C LEU A 56 3.54 14.30 0.85
N PHE A 57 3.89 14.24 2.13
CA PHE A 57 4.52 13.07 2.75
C PHE A 57 3.61 12.52 3.84
N LEU A 58 3.32 11.23 3.79
CA LEU A 58 2.53 10.53 4.79
C LEU A 58 3.29 9.28 5.24
N TYR A 59 3.69 9.27 6.49
CA TYR A 59 4.47 8.18 7.08
C TYR A 59 3.55 7.18 7.77
N GLY A 60 3.90 5.90 7.69
CA GLY A 60 3.13 4.85 8.33
C GLY A 60 3.91 3.56 8.50
N VAL A 61 3.27 2.60 9.16
CA VAL A 61 3.80 1.24 9.34
C VAL A 61 2.73 0.27 8.89
N ILE A 62 3.02 -0.60 7.91
CA ILE A 62 2.14 -1.66 7.42
C ILE A 62 2.49 -2.96 8.15
N ASP A 63 1.45 -3.73 8.53
CA ASP A 63 1.56 -5.02 9.24
C ASP A 63 2.47 -4.98 10.49
N GLY A 64 2.62 -3.79 11.09
CA GLY A 64 3.38 -3.56 12.32
C GLY A 64 4.90 -3.61 12.16
N TRP A 65 5.45 -3.76 10.94
CA TRP A 65 6.90 -3.87 10.73
C TRP A 65 7.43 -3.05 9.55
N LEU A 66 6.71 -2.95 8.42
CA LEU A 66 7.19 -2.25 7.24
C LEU A 66 6.94 -0.74 7.37
N GLN A 67 8.00 0.01 7.65
CA GLN A 67 7.94 1.47 7.63
C GLN A 67 7.84 1.96 6.19
N VAL A 68 6.82 2.75 5.90
CA VAL A 68 6.54 3.26 4.55
C VAL A 68 6.34 4.76 4.58
N ALA A 69 6.71 5.41 3.48
CA ALA A 69 6.29 6.77 3.17
C ALA A 69 5.46 6.74 1.89
N LEU A 70 4.25 7.30 1.95
CA LEU A 70 3.49 7.69 0.78
C LEU A 70 3.92 9.10 0.39
N ILE A 71 4.38 9.27 -0.85
CA ILE A 71 4.93 10.54 -1.34
C ILE A 71 4.06 11.04 -2.47
N GLY A 72 3.44 12.22 -2.27
CA GLY A 72 2.70 12.92 -3.29
C GLY A 72 3.62 13.82 -4.10
N SER A 73 3.58 13.69 -5.41
CA SER A 73 4.24 14.60 -6.35
C SER A 73 3.24 15.16 -7.36
N ASP A 74 3.65 16.22 -8.04
CA ASP A 74 2.77 17.00 -8.92
C ASP A 74 1.50 17.46 -8.18
N CYS A 75 1.72 18.16 -7.06
CA CYS A 75 0.66 18.54 -6.14
C CYS A 75 0.17 19.97 -6.42
N GLU A 76 -1.15 20.18 -6.31
CA GLU A 76 -1.81 21.47 -6.42
C GLU A 76 -2.63 21.75 -5.16
N GLY A 77 -2.78 23.03 -4.80
CA GLY A 77 -3.50 23.44 -3.60
C GLY A 77 -2.59 23.62 -2.38
N ALA A 78 -3.19 23.71 -1.19
CA ALA A 78 -2.48 23.86 0.06
C ALA A 78 -3.29 23.31 1.25
N GLY A 79 -2.62 22.86 2.30
CA GLY A 79 -3.24 22.32 3.51
C GLY A 79 -4.19 21.15 3.18
N ALA A 80 -5.38 21.15 3.75
CA ALA A 80 -6.38 20.09 3.53
C ALA A 80 -6.90 19.99 2.07
N LYS A 81 -6.60 20.97 1.21
CA LYS A 81 -6.95 20.97 -0.22
C LYS A 81 -5.79 20.55 -1.11
N LEU A 82 -4.65 20.16 -0.54
CA LEU A 82 -3.52 19.67 -1.31
C LEU A 82 -3.88 18.33 -1.98
N ARG A 83 -3.72 18.26 -3.31
CA ARG A 83 -4.00 17.08 -4.13
C ARG A 83 -2.82 16.81 -5.04
N CYS A 84 -2.39 15.58 -5.13
CA CYS A 84 -1.21 15.15 -5.89
C CYS A 84 -1.60 14.16 -6.99
N LYS A 85 -1.02 14.30 -8.19
CA LYS A 85 -1.33 13.49 -9.37
C LYS A 85 -0.50 12.21 -9.46
N ALA A 86 0.52 12.07 -8.63
CA ALA A 86 1.30 10.84 -8.51
C ALA A 86 1.42 10.42 -7.05
N LEU A 87 1.47 9.11 -6.84
CA LEU A 87 1.65 8.46 -5.53
C LEU A 87 2.92 7.64 -5.56
N GLY A 88 3.93 8.06 -4.82
CA GLY A 88 5.14 7.28 -4.53
C GLY A 88 4.94 6.42 -3.29
N LEU A 89 5.48 5.21 -3.30
CA LEU A 89 5.62 4.32 -2.16
C LEU A 89 7.10 4.14 -1.90
N ASN A 90 7.57 4.48 -0.71
CA ASN A 90 8.97 4.32 -0.32
C ASN A 90 9.05 3.51 0.97
N ALA A 91 10.04 2.61 1.06
CA ALA A 91 10.45 1.98 2.31
C ALA A 91 11.98 1.96 2.41
N VAL A 92 12.49 2.24 3.60
CA VAL A 92 13.93 2.29 3.89
C VAL A 92 14.29 1.10 4.77
N PHE A 93 15.35 0.40 4.41
CA PHE A 93 15.93 -0.70 5.16
C PHE A 93 17.33 -0.31 5.63
N GLU A 94 17.48 -0.16 6.93
CA GLU A 94 18.77 0.17 7.57
C GLU A 94 19.67 -1.05 7.52
N ILE A 95 20.61 -1.08 6.58
CA ILE A 95 21.55 -2.19 6.39
C ILE A 95 22.86 -1.90 7.10
N ASN A 96 23.29 -0.64 7.13
CA ASN A 96 24.58 -0.18 7.67
C ASN A 96 25.79 -0.92 7.09
N ASP A 97 25.64 -1.48 5.88
CA ASP A 97 26.66 -2.21 5.13
C ASP A 97 26.52 -1.88 3.64
N PRO A 98 27.32 -0.93 3.11
CA PRO A 98 27.20 -0.48 1.72
C PRO A 98 27.53 -1.57 0.70
N VAL A 99 28.34 -2.56 1.03
CA VAL A 99 28.67 -3.67 0.11
C VAL A 99 27.46 -4.57 -0.04
N ARG A 100 26.82 -4.91 1.08
CA ARG A 100 25.61 -5.73 1.11
C ARG A 100 24.42 -5.00 0.48
N ALA A 101 24.25 -3.70 0.78
CA ALA A 101 23.21 -2.87 0.17
C ALA A 101 23.35 -2.85 -1.35
N ARG A 102 24.58 -2.67 -1.87
CA ARG A 102 24.86 -2.69 -3.31
C ARG A 102 24.56 -4.06 -3.93
N ALA A 103 24.91 -5.15 -3.27
CA ALA A 103 24.61 -6.49 -3.76
C ALA A 103 23.08 -6.72 -3.87
N LEU A 104 22.32 -6.32 -2.86
CA LEU A 104 20.85 -6.39 -2.87
C LEU A 104 20.24 -5.47 -3.93
N GLN A 105 20.74 -4.25 -4.09
CA GLN A 105 20.31 -3.34 -5.15
C GLN A 105 20.45 -4.01 -6.52
N ASN A 106 21.62 -4.57 -6.84
CA ASN A 106 21.86 -5.23 -8.12
C ASN A 106 20.94 -6.46 -8.34
N GLU A 107 20.61 -7.20 -7.28
CA GLU A 107 19.69 -8.33 -7.36
C GLU A 107 18.26 -7.89 -7.66
N MET A 108 17.86 -6.71 -7.17
CA MET A 108 16.50 -6.19 -7.26
C MET A 108 16.25 -5.24 -8.44
N GLU A 109 17.29 -4.74 -9.08
CA GLU A 109 17.24 -3.69 -10.11
C GLU A 109 16.25 -3.98 -11.25
N TYR A 110 15.97 -5.24 -11.53
CA TYR A 110 15.03 -5.66 -12.56
C TYR A 110 13.56 -5.77 -12.09
N GLN A 111 13.30 -5.71 -10.80
CA GLN A 111 11.95 -5.90 -10.25
C GLN A 111 11.35 -4.64 -9.63
N TYR A 112 12.19 -3.81 -9.00
CA TYR A 112 11.77 -2.57 -8.35
C TYR A 112 12.95 -1.60 -8.39
N VAL A 113 12.65 -0.32 -8.52
CA VAL A 113 13.72 0.68 -8.38
C VAL A 113 14.18 0.64 -6.93
N ALA A 114 15.35 0.08 -6.70
CA ALA A 114 16.04 0.13 -5.43
C ALA A 114 17.17 1.15 -5.53
N ASP A 115 17.26 2.03 -4.56
CA ASP A 115 18.31 3.04 -4.49
C ASP A 115 19.08 2.87 -3.18
N MET A 116 20.30 3.44 -3.14
CA MET A 116 21.09 3.50 -1.92
C MET A 116 20.96 4.89 -1.32
N ALA A 117 20.45 4.96 -0.09
CA ALA A 117 20.52 6.16 0.70
C ALA A 117 21.97 6.40 1.20
N ASP A 118 22.27 7.65 1.55
CA ASP A 118 23.51 8.00 2.23
C ASP A 118 23.66 7.14 3.49
N GLY A 119 24.82 6.49 3.62
CA GLY A 119 25.10 5.61 4.76
C GLY A 119 25.01 4.11 4.45
N GLY A 120 24.54 3.73 3.26
CA GLY A 120 24.46 2.33 2.82
C GLY A 120 23.17 1.62 3.20
N ASP A 121 22.09 2.38 3.36
CA ASP A 121 20.75 1.84 3.49
C ASP A 121 20.13 1.57 2.11
N LEU A 122 19.21 0.60 2.05
CA LEU A 122 18.48 0.27 0.84
C LEU A 122 17.11 0.94 0.86
N VAL A 123 16.79 1.69 -0.19
CA VAL A 123 15.46 2.26 -0.40
C VAL A 123 14.80 1.51 -1.54
N ILE A 124 13.65 0.93 -1.30
CA ILE A 124 12.77 0.47 -2.38
C ILE A 124 11.72 1.53 -2.63
N HIS A 125 11.42 1.78 -3.90
CA HIS A 125 10.37 2.73 -4.24
C HIS A 125 9.51 2.25 -5.41
N ARG A 126 8.27 2.73 -5.45
CA ARG A 126 7.33 2.53 -6.55
C ARG A 126 6.54 3.78 -6.79
N GLN A 127 6.40 4.17 -8.05
CA GLN A 127 5.54 5.29 -8.43
C GLN A 127 4.29 4.80 -9.14
N ILE A 128 3.17 5.44 -8.83
CA ILE A 128 1.85 5.18 -9.41
C ILE A 128 1.33 6.50 -9.96
N GLU A 129 1.18 6.59 -11.28
CA GLU A 129 0.61 7.74 -11.94
C GLU A 129 -0.92 7.68 -11.86
N LEU A 130 -1.53 8.78 -11.41
CA LEU A 130 -2.98 8.90 -11.23
C LEU A 130 -3.63 9.80 -12.26
N GLY A 131 -2.87 10.65 -12.96
CA GLY A 131 -3.40 11.66 -13.88
C GLY A 131 -4.27 11.12 -15.03
N GLY A 132 -4.14 9.83 -15.37
CA GLY A 132 -4.99 9.13 -16.34
C GLY A 132 -6.19 8.40 -15.71
N GLY A 133 -6.33 8.44 -14.40
CA GLY A 133 -7.28 7.65 -13.63
C GLY A 133 -6.77 6.25 -13.31
N ALA A 134 -6.63 5.95 -12.03
CA ALA A 134 -6.27 4.61 -11.54
C ALA A 134 -7.38 4.08 -10.63
N SER A 135 -7.85 2.84 -10.87
CA SER A 135 -8.83 2.24 -9.96
C SER A 135 -8.20 1.99 -8.59
N LEU A 136 -8.96 2.20 -7.53
CA LEU A 136 -8.50 1.93 -6.16
C LEU A 136 -8.04 0.48 -6.01
N ALA A 137 -8.71 -0.47 -6.69
CA ALA A 137 -8.30 -1.88 -6.70
C ALA A 137 -6.89 -2.07 -7.29
N ASN A 138 -6.55 -1.35 -8.38
CA ASN A 138 -5.22 -1.39 -8.97
C ASN A 138 -4.18 -0.75 -8.03
N ILE A 139 -4.50 0.40 -7.43
CA ILE A 139 -3.61 1.05 -6.45
C ILE A 139 -3.31 0.09 -5.29
N ARG A 140 -4.32 -0.54 -4.71
CA ARG A 140 -4.15 -1.53 -3.63
C ARG A 140 -3.33 -2.74 -4.07
N ALA A 141 -3.56 -3.26 -5.27
CA ALA A 141 -2.73 -4.34 -5.81
C ALA A 141 -1.25 -3.95 -5.93
N GLN A 142 -0.95 -2.70 -6.29
CA GLN A 142 0.42 -2.19 -6.34
C GLN A 142 1.03 -1.99 -4.94
N VAL A 143 0.25 -1.54 -3.96
CA VAL A 143 0.69 -1.47 -2.55
C VAL A 143 0.99 -2.86 -2.00
N ASN A 144 0.10 -3.84 -2.22
CA ASN A 144 0.33 -5.23 -1.81
C ASN A 144 1.59 -5.82 -2.47
N GLY A 145 1.79 -5.57 -3.77
CA GLY A 145 3.01 -5.98 -4.46
C GLY A 145 4.26 -5.34 -3.84
N PHE A 146 4.19 -4.07 -3.44
CA PHE A 146 5.27 -3.37 -2.75
C PHE A 146 5.57 -3.98 -1.37
N VAL A 147 4.54 -4.34 -0.60
CA VAL A 147 4.69 -5.03 0.70
C VAL A 147 5.39 -6.38 0.54
N VAL A 148 4.98 -7.19 -0.45
CA VAL A 148 5.63 -8.49 -0.75
C VAL A 148 7.12 -8.30 -1.06
N VAL A 149 7.48 -7.25 -1.80
CA VAL A 149 8.90 -6.93 -2.05
C VAL A 149 9.61 -6.54 -0.77
N GLY A 150 8.97 -5.73 0.07
CA GLY A 150 9.50 -5.40 1.39
C GLY A 150 9.80 -6.65 2.22
N GLU A 151 8.91 -7.66 2.22
CA GLU A 151 9.11 -8.95 2.88
C GLU A 151 10.33 -9.71 2.32
N LEU A 152 10.47 -9.74 0.99
CA LEU A 152 11.61 -10.40 0.33
C LEU A 152 12.93 -9.72 0.71
N VAL A 153 12.97 -8.39 0.71
CA VAL A 153 14.14 -7.61 1.13
C VAL A 153 14.45 -7.88 2.60
N HIS A 154 13.45 -7.80 3.47
CA HIS A 154 13.61 -8.08 4.89
C HIS A 154 14.20 -9.47 5.14
N ALA A 155 13.67 -10.50 4.48
CA ALA A 155 14.15 -11.87 4.62
C ALA A 155 15.60 -12.05 4.14
N ARG A 156 16.05 -11.24 3.16
CA ARG A 156 17.44 -11.26 2.67
C ARG A 156 18.39 -10.51 3.60
N ILE A 157 17.93 -9.42 4.21
CA ILE A 157 18.73 -8.64 5.16
C ILE A 157 18.81 -9.37 6.50
N TRP A 158 17.70 -9.89 6.99
CA TRP A 158 17.59 -10.59 8.27
C TRP A 158 17.05 -12.02 8.07
N PRO A 159 17.86 -12.95 7.54
CA PRO A 159 17.42 -14.31 7.34
C PRO A 159 17.00 -14.91 8.69
N PRO A 160 15.92 -15.71 8.75
CA PRO A 160 15.51 -16.38 9.97
C PRO A 160 16.70 -17.21 10.50
N LYS A 161 16.98 -17.07 11.79
CA LYS A 161 18.03 -17.89 12.43
C LYS A 161 17.63 -19.35 12.26
N THR A 162 18.36 -20.08 11.41
CA THR A 162 18.25 -21.53 11.34
C THR A 162 18.75 -22.08 12.67
N GLY A 163 17.82 -22.33 13.61
CA GLY A 163 18.16 -23.05 14.83
C GLY A 163 18.74 -24.43 14.46
N PRO A 164 19.62 -25.02 15.29
CA PRO A 164 20.05 -26.38 15.07
C PRO A 164 18.81 -27.27 14.94
N ALA A 165 18.78 -28.10 13.88
CA ALA A 165 17.71 -29.08 13.71
C ALA A 165 17.54 -29.84 15.04
N PRO A 166 16.29 -30.08 15.52
CA PRO A 166 16.10 -30.87 16.73
C PRO A 166 16.86 -32.20 16.57
N ALA A 167 17.76 -32.47 17.52
CA ALA A 167 18.49 -33.74 17.54
C ALA A 167 17.44 -34.85 17.46
N LYS A 168 17.56 -35.72 16.45
CA LYS A 168 16.73 -36.94 16.40
C LYS A 168 16.93 -37.65 17.71
N ALA A 169 15.86 -37.78 18.49
CA ALA A 169 15.83 -38.67 19.62
C ALA A 169 15.90 -40.10 19.05
N ASP A 170 17.02 -40.77 19.30
CA ASP A 170 17.18 -42.20 19.06
C ASP A 170 16.34 -43.00 20.06
#